data_c512d37bcd0792f4364da28b3aee0c95
#
_entry.id   c512d37bcd0792f4364da28b3aee0c95
#
_cell.length_a   1.000
_cell.length_b   1.000
_cell.length_c   1.000
_cell.angle_alpha   90.00
_cell.angle_beta   90.00
_cell.angle_gamma   90.00
#
_symmetry.space_group_name_H-M   'P 1'
#
loop_
_entity.id
_entity.type
_entity.pdbx_description
1 polymer ?
#
loop_
_entity_poly.entity_id
_entity_poly.type
_entity_poly.pdbx_seq_one_letter_code
_entity_poly.pdbx_strand_id
1 'polypeptide(L)'
;MGSTKLRPLSLGEILDAAIKVYRGNALLLMKLALPVLIPAGIIEFVIATSALPDNAEMVDGSIMVPRGEEVTYSVGLLIGTVLTMVATMVATGALYRAVAQTYVGATVDWKESLIFGAKRFHRLMWLTLVYLVIIALGFVALVVPGIWMTAAFSCAIPVLMAEGIGGWKALKRSAALVKGRWWVVFGVVFLSYLLAGIVSGAIVAVVIGFADSMSPVGYTALDTGLNTLATALTTPFTVAASTVMYFDLRVRKEGFDLELLAREAGVDSDALDLAGVGGTAPQPSWSAPLGMGETLDADDRPPFWPPPPGWKPRSEQSGTNQADDSPQ
;
A
#
# COMPACT_ATOMS: atom_id res chain seq x y z
N MET A 1 -6.96 -23.74 -4.17
CA MET A 1 -7.97 -22.70 -3.91
C MET A 1 -8.55 -22.33 -5.25
N GLY A 2 -9.88 -22.42 -5.43
CA GLY A 2 -10.52 -22.14 -6.71
C GLY A 2 -10.25 -20.70 -7.15
N SER A 3 -10.06 -20.50 -8.44
CA SER A 3 -9.89 -19.18 -9.06
C SER A 3 -10.96 -18.23 -8.51
N THR A 4 -10.54 -17.20 -7.82
CA THR A 4 -11.46 -16.17 -7.32
C THR A 4 -11.99 -15.46 -8.56
N LYS A 5 -13.17 -15.86 -9.04
CA LYS A 5 -13.82 -15.18 -10.16
C LYS A 5 -14.01 -13.73 -9.74
N LEU A 6 -13.21 -12.85 -10.32
CA LEU A 6 -13.36 -11.42 -10.13
C LEU A 6 -14.74 -11.03 -10.66
N ARG A 7 -15.56 -10.48 -9.79
CA ARG A 7 -16.90 -9.98 -10.13
C ARG A 7 -17.12 -8.64 -9.45
N PRO A 8 -18.04 -7.84 -9.95
CA PRO A 8 -18.44 -6.62 -9.27
C PRO A 8 -18.95 -6.90 -7.85
N LEU A 9 -18.35 -6.23 -6.85
CA LEU A 9 -18.65 -6.42 -5.43
C LEU A 9 -19.48 -5.26 -4.85
N SER A 10 -20.35 -5.55 -3.91
CA SER A 10 -20.98 -4.54 -3.05
C SER A 10 -20.01 -4.05 -1.98
N LEU A 11 -20.35 -2.96 -1.27
CA LEU A 11 -19.51 -2.41 -0.19
C LEU A 11 -19.17 -3.48 0.87
N GLY A 12 -20.18 -4.21 1.33
CA GLY A 12 -19.98 -5.27 2.34
C GLY A 12 -19.11 -6.41 1.81
N GLU A 13 -19.29 -6.80 0.55
CA GLU A 13 -18.46 -7.83 -0.08
C GLU A 13 -16.99 -7.40 -0.25
N ILE A 14 -16.72 -6.12 -0.51
CA ILE A 14 -15.34 -5.59 -0.56
C ILE A 14 -14.67 -5.73 0.80
N LEU A 15 -15.35 -5.35 1.89
CA LEU A 15 -14.81 -5.48 3.24
C LEU A 15 -14.66 -6.95 3.67
N ASP A 16 -15.63 -7.80 3.35
CA ASP A 16 -15.55 -9.24 3.61
C ASP A 16 -14.37 -9.89 2.87
N ALA A 17 -14.19 -9.53 1.59
CA ALA A 17 -13.05 -9.98 0.81
C ALA A 17 -11.72 -9.49 1.41
N ALA A 18 -11.64 -8.23 1.84
CA ALA A 18 -10.46 -7.69 2.50
C ALA A 18 -10.14 -8.43 3.80
N ILE A 19 -11.15 -8.71 4.64
CA ILE A 19 -11.01 -9.49 5.87
C ILE A 19 -10.55 -10.93 5.55
N LYS A 20 -11.09 -11.56 4.52
CA LYS A 20 -10.67 -12.90 4.08
C LYS A 20 -9.23 -12.93 3.62
N VAL A 21 -8.81 -11.96 2.80
CA VAL A 21 -7.41 -11.81 2.37
C VAL A 21 -6.50 -11.58 3.57
N TYR A 22 -6.87 -10.69 4.48
CA TYR A 22 -6.11 -10.40 5.69
C TYR A 22 -5.96 -11.66 6.57
N ARG A 23 -7.07 -12.32 6.93
CA ARG A 23 -7.05 -13.50 7.80
C ARG A 23 -6.39 -14.72 7.16
N GLY A 24 -6.63 -14.93 5.86
CA GLY A 24 -6.03 -16.04 5.13
C GLY A 24 -4.52 -15.92 4.93
N ASN A 25 -3.97 -14.72 5.01
CA ASN A 25 -2.55 -14.44 4.79
C ASN A 25 -1.90 -13.67 5.96
N ALA A 26 -2.52 -13.71 7.14
CA ALA A 26 -2.08 -12.91 8.30
C ALA A 26 -0.58 -13.10 8.61
N LEU A 27 -0.08 -14.35 8.61
CA LEU A 27 1.32 -14.65 8.88
C LEU A 27 2.26 -14.03 7.83
N LEU A 28 1.89 -14.07 6.55
CA LEU A 28 2.66 -13.46 5.46
C LEU A 28 2.68 -11.93 5.62
N LEU A 29 1.53 -11.33 5.89
CA LEU A 29 1.39 -9.89 6.05
C LEU A 29 2.16 -9.38 7.28
N MET A 30 2.16 -10.15 8.38
CA MET A 30 2.99 -9.86 9.55
C MET A 30 4.48 -10.00 9.25
N LYS A 31 4.90 -11.02 8.49
CA LYS A 31 6.29 -11.16 8.01
C LYS A 31 6.76 -10.00 7.13
N LEU A 32 5.85 -9.25 6.52
CA LEU A 32 6.16 -8.05 5.75
C LEU A 32 6.20 -6.79 6.61
N ALA A 33 5.30 -6.66 7.58
CA ALA A 33 5.16 -5.46 8.40
C ALA A 33 6.17 -5.43 9.56
N LEU A 34 6.25 -6.50 10.37
CA LEU A 34 7.03 -6.51 11.61
C LEU A 34 8.53 -6.30 11.43
N PRO A 35 9.23 -6.92 10.44
CA PRO A 35 10.67 -6.71 10.26
C PRO A 35 11.06 -5.27 9.91
N VAL A 36 10.10 -4.48 9.43
CA VAL A 36 10.32 -3.06 9.10
C VAL A 36 9.88 -2.17 10.25
N LEU A 37 8.71 -2.43 10.83
CA LEU A 37 8.12 -1.56 11.84
C LEU A 37 8.76 -1.73 13.23
N ILE A 38 9.12 -2.96 13.66
CA ILE A 38 9.72 -3.17 14.97
C ILE A 38 11.08 -2.47 15.09
N PRO A 39 12.04 -2.63 14.17
CA PRO A 39 13.31 -1.89 14.27
C PRO A 39 13.09 -0.37 14.24
N ALA A 40 12.17 0.12 13.41
CA ALA A 40 11.86 1.55 13.37
C ALA A 40 11.27 2.05 14.69
N GLY A 41 10.34 1.31 15.31
CA GLY A 41 9.78 1.63 16.61
C GLY A 41 10.83 1.60 17.74
N ILE A 42 11.77 0.65 17.72
CA ILE A 42 12.89 0.63 18.66
C ILE A 42 13.78 1.88 18.50
N ILE A 43 14.09 2.26 17.28
CA ILE A 43 14.91 3.46 17.01
C ILE A 43 14.13 4.71 17.41
N GLU A 44 12.84 4.79 17.12
CA GLU A 44 11.96 5.88 17.56
C GLU A 44 11.96 6.00 19.08
N PHE A 45 11.78 4.89 19.80
CA PHE A 45 11.86 4.85 21.25
C PHE A 45 13.20 5.37 21.77
N VAL A 46 14.32 4.90 21.21
CA VAL A 46 15.66 5.36 21.61
C VAL A 46 15.83 6.86 21.36
N ILE A 47 15.41 7.37 20.22
CA ILE A 47 15.47 8.81 19.91
C ILE A 47 14.61 9.61 20.87
N ALA A 48 13.36 9.20 21.08
CA ALA A 48 12.43 9.89 21.97
C ALA A 48 12.94 9.94 23.41
N THR A 49 13.47 8.82 23.93
CA THR A 49 14.03 8.76 25.28
C THR A 49 15.35 9.50 25.42
N SER A 50 16.19 9.52 24.38
CA SER A 50 17.45 10.30 24.39
C SER A 50 17.20 11.82 24.35
N ALA A 51 16.07 12.24 23.81
CA ALA A 51 15.66 13.65 23.80
C ALA A 51 14.86 14.06 25.04
N LEU A 52 14.52 13.09 25.91
CA LEU A 52 13.76 13.33 27.14
C LEU A 52 14.68 13.91 28.21
N PRO A 53 14.33 15.08 28.83
CA PRO A 53 15.08 15.64 29.92
C PRO A 53 15.04 14.77 31.19
N ASP A 54 16.10 14.79 31.99
CA ASP A 54 16.19 14.01 33.22
C ASP A 54 15.13 14.42 34.25
N ASN A 55 14.68 15.70 34.21
CA ASN A 55 13.67 16.29 35.08
C ASN A 55 12.26 16.38 34.44
N ALA A 56 12.01 15.59 33.40
CA ALA A 56 10.68 15.43 32.85
C ALA A 56 9.78 14.66 33.83
N GLU A 57 8.54 15.09 33.98
CA GLU A 57 7.56 14.48 34.89
C GLU A 57 6.28 14.10 34.15
N MET A 58 5.57 13.11 34.66
CA MET A 58 4.22 12.80 34.22
C MET A 58 3.22 13.67 35.00
N VAL A 59 2.39 14.42 34.25
CA VAL A 59 1.33 15.25 34.83
C VAL A 59 0.07 15.10 34.01
N ASP A 60 -1.01 14.69 34.60
CA ASP A 60 -2.32 14.51 33.97
C ASP A 60 -2.23 13.66 32.68
N GLY A 61 -1.50 12.54 32.73
CA GLY A 61 -1.34 11.62 31.59
C GLY A 61 -0.46 12.14 30.46
N SER A 62 0.31 13.21 30.66
CA SER A 62 1.18 13.81 29.67
C SER A 62 2.59 14.03 30.23
N ILE A 63 3.59 13.95 29.33
CA ILE A 63 4.98 14.28 29.68
C ILE A 63 5.12 15.80 29.74
N MET A 64 5.43 16.33 30.91
CA MET A 64 5.76 17.74 31.14
C MET A 64 7.27 17.92 30.95
N VAL A 65 7.64 18.74 29.97
CA VAL A 65 9.03 19.08 29.66
C VAL A 65 9.35 20.44 30.25
N PRO A 66 10.48 20.60 30.98
CA PRO A 66 10.89 21.88 31.53
C PRO A 66 11.14 22.95 30.47
N ARG A 67 10.93 24.22 30.86
CA ARG A 67 11.17 25.35 29.96
C ARG A 67 12.60 25.39 29.48
N GLY A 68 12.76 25.54 28.16
CA GLY A 68 14.07 25.60 27.49
C GLY A 68 14.50 24.28 26.87
N GLU A 69 13.89 23.15 27.24
CA GLU A 69 14.19 21.83 26.65
C GLU A 69 13.11 21.33 25.67
N GLU A 70 12.00 22.06 25.58
CA GLU A 70 10.84 21.71 24.73
C GLU A 70 11.24 21.55 23.24
N VAL A 71 12.18 22.38 22.78
CA VAL A 71 12.65 22.32 21.36
C VAL A 71 13.42 21.02 21.13
N THR A 72 14.34 20.65 22.01
CA THR A 72 15.14 19.43 21.89
C THR A 72 14.24 18.20 21.89
N TYR A 73 13.30 18.12 22.82
CA TYR A 73 12.32 17.04 22.91
C TYR A 73 11.44 16.96 21.66
N SER A 74 10.90 18.10 21.21
CA SER A 74 10.05 18.17 20.02
C SER A 74 10.79 17.77 18.75
N VAL A 75 12.06 18.16 18.61
CA VAL A 75 12.93 17.74 17.48
C VAL A 75 13.17 16.23 17.53
N GLY A 76 13.43 15.66 18.71
CA GLY A 76 13.58 14.21 18.88
C GLY A 76 12.31 13.46 18.45
N LEU A 77 11.15 13.88 18.90
CA LEU A 77 9.87 13.30 18.49
C LEU A 77 9.64 13.42 16.98
N LEU A 78 9.96 14.57 16.39
CA LEU A 78 9.83 14.79 14.94
C LEU A 78 10.72 13.83 14.14
N ILE A 79 11.98 13.67 14.56
CA ILE A 79 12.92 12.75 13.89
C ILE A 79 12.41 11.30 13.99
N GLY A 80 11.96 10.86 15.16
CA GLY A 80 11.39 9.53 15.37
C GLY A 80 10.16 9.30 14.51
N THR A 81 9.22 10.25 14.49
CA THR A 81 8.00 10.20 13.67
C THR A 81 8.32 10.12 12.17
N VAL A 82 9.27 10.91 11.67
CA VAL A 82 9.69 10.86 10.26
C VAL A 82 10.28 9.49 9.92
N LEU A 83 11.10 8.93 10.80
CA LEU A 83 11.69 7.60 10.60
C LEU A 83 10.59 6.52 10.50
N THR A 84 9.66 6.51 11.46
CA THR A 84 8.54 5.56 11.48
C THR A 84 7.61 5.75 10.27
N MET A 85 7.40 6.98 9.83
CA MET A 85 6.67 7.28 8.60
C MET A 85 7.35 6.66 7.37
N VAL A 86 8.67 6.78 7.23
CA VAL A 86 9.44 6.16 6.14
C VAL A 86 9.32 4.63 6.21
N ALA A 87 9.49 4.04 7.39
CA ALA A 87 9.35 2.60 7.61
C ALA A 87 7.95 2.10 7.22
N THR A 88 6.91 2.82 7.65
CA THR A 88 5.51 2.50 7.32
C THR A 88 5.26 2.58 5.80
N MET A 89 5.88 3.52 5.09
CA MET A 89 5.77 3.59 3.63
C MET A 89 6.44 2.40 2.93
N VAL A 90 7.61 1.96 3.40
CA VAL A 90 8.27 0.76 2.88
C VAL A 90 7.39 -0.48 3.11
N ALA A 91 6.89 -0.66 4.34
CA ALA A 91 5.97 -1.74 4.68
C ALA A 91 4.70 -1.70 3.82
N THR A 92 4.09 -0.53 3.65
CA THR A 92 2.90 -0.31 2.84
C THR A 92 3.14 -0.71 1.37
N GLY A 93 4.25 -0.30 0.77
CA GLY A 93 4.62 -0.69 -0.60
C GLY A 93 4.77 -2.21 -0.77
N ALA A 94 5.40 -2.87 0.20
CA ALA A 94 5.54 -4.33 0.23
C ALA A 94 4.18 -5.03 0.38
N LEU A 95 3.34 -4.53 1.27
CA LEU A 95 1.99 -5.06 1.52
C LEU A 95 1.09 -4.93 0.29
N TYR A 96 1.10 -3.79 -0.41
CA TYR A 96 0.32 -3.63 -1.65
C TYR A 96 0.69 -4.67 -2.70
N ARG A 97 2.00 -4.92 -2.91
CA ARG A 97 2.45 -5.97 -3.83
C ARG A 97 1.94 -7.35 -3.39
N ALA A 98 2.15 -7.70 -2.13
CA ALA A 98 1.77 -9.01 -1.60
C ALA A 98 0.26 -9.25 -1.67
N VAL A 99 -0.54 -8.28 -1.23
CA VAL A 99 -2.01 -8.37 -1.26
C VAL A 99 -2.51 -8.49 -2.69
N ALA A 100 -1.97 -7.69 -3.62
CA ALA A 100 -2.36 -7.76 -5.02
C ALA A 100 -2.04 -9.12 -5.64
N GLN A 101 -0.83 -9.66 -5.42
CA GLN A 101 -0.44 -10.99 -5.88
C GLN A 101 -1.34 -12.08 -5.28
N THR A 102 -1.60 -12.02 -3.97
CA THR A 102 -2.51 -12.97 -3.28
C THR A 102 -3.93 -12.89 -3.86
N TYR A 103 -4.43 -11.69 -4.12
CA TYR A 103 -5.80 -11.48 -4.60
C TYR A 103 -6.01 -12.07 -6.00
N VAL A 104 -5.01 -12.00 -6.88
CA VAL A 104 -5.05 -12.63 -8.21
C VAL A 104 -4.56 -14.08 -8.22
N GLY A 105 -4.26 -14.68 -7.06
CA GLY A 105 -3.88 -16.08 -6.92
C GLY A 105 -2.42 -16.40 -7.24
N ALA A 106 -1.56 -15.39 -7.36
CA ALA A 106 -0.12 -15.57 -7.60
C ALA A 106 0.64 -15.93 -6.31
N THR A 107 1.80 -16.56 -6.47
CA THR A 107 2.72 -16.84 -5.36
C THR A 107 3.42 -15.58 -4.91
N VAL A 108 3.56 -15.42 -3.59
CA VAL A 108 4.17 -14.23 -2.99
C VAL A 108 5.50 -14.58 -2.36
N ASP A 109 6.57 -13.94 -2.81
CA ASP A 109 7.86 -13.92 -2.11
C ASP A 109 7.92 -12.66 -1.22
N TRP A 110 8.11 -12.88 0.10
CA TRP A 110 8.14 -11.80 1.07
C TRP A 110 9.39 -10.91 0.94
N LYS A 111 10.56 -11.50 0.59
CA LYS A 111 11.81 -10.74 0.40
C LYS A 111 11.71 -9.82 -0.82
N GLU A 112 11.23 -10.34 -1.92
CA GLU A 112 10.99 -9.54 -3.13
C GLU A 112 9.97 -8.43 -2.89
N SER A 113 8.92 -8.70 -2.12
CA SER A 113 7.92 -7.69 -1.79
C SER A 113 8.51 -6.56 -0.94
N LEU A 114 9.39 -6.87 0.03
CA LEU A 114 10.10 -5.85 0.82
C LEU A 114 11.06 -5.01 -0.05
N ILE A 115 11.84 -5.65 -0.91
CA ILE A 115 12.75 -4.95 -1.83
C ILE A 115 11.95 -4.04 -2.78
N PHE A 116 10.79 -4.49 -3.25
CA PHE A 116 9.89 -3.70 -4.08
C PHE A 116 9.38 -2.45 -3.34
N GLY A 117 8.92 -2.60 -2.08
CA GLY A 117 8.51 -1.48 -1.24
C GLY A 117 9.64 -0.49 -1.02
N ALA A 118 10.84 -0.98 -0.66
CA ALA A 118 12.03 -0.16 -0.44
C ALA A 118 12.48 0.60 -1.70
N LYS A 119 12.46 -0.03 -2.88
CA LYS A 119 12.81 0.64 -4.14
C LYS A 119 11.82 1.73 -4.54
N ARG A 120 10.57 1.65 -4.10
CA ARG A 120 9.50 2.58 -4.48
C ARG A 120 9.10 3.57 -3.39
N PHE A 121 9.76 3.53 -2.22
CA PHE A 121 9.36 4.37 -1.09
C PHE A 121 9.35 5.86 -1.43
N HIS A 122 10.32 6.35 -2.21
CA HIS A 122 10.41 7.76 -2.63
C HIS A 122 9.22 8.19 -3.53
N ARG A 123 8.74 7.29 -4.40
CA ARG A 123 7.54 7.55 -5.23
C ARG A 123 6.27 7.57 -4.37
N LEU A 124 6.20 6.66 -3.38
CA LEU A 124 5.12 6.64 -2.38
C LEU A 124 5.13 7.90 -1.54
N MET A 125 6.29 8.27 -1.02
CA MET A 125 6.46 9.47 -0.19
C MET A 125 6.04 10.72 -0.95
N TRP A 126 6.51 10.88 -2.20
CA TRP A 126 6.12 12.00 -3.04
C TRP A 126 4.61 12.04 -3.32
N LEU A 127 4.02 10.89 -3.68
CA LEU A 127 2.58 10.79 -3.89
C LEU A 127 1.79 11.12 -2.62
N THR A 128 2.20 10.59 -1.48
CA THR A 128 1.56 10.83 -0.18
C THR A 128 1.67 12.31 0.20
N LEU A 129 2.82 12.95 -0.02
CA LEU A 129 3.01 14.38 0.25
C LEU A 129 2.06 15.22 -0.61
N VAL A 130 2.01 14.96 -1.92
CA VAL A 130 1.10 15.68 -2.84
C VAL A 130 -0.35 15.44 -2.44
N TYR A 131 -0.72 14.21 -2.12
CA TYR A 131 -2.06 13.84 -1.63
C TYR A 131 -2.43 14.61 -0.35
N LEU A 132 -1.50 14.66 0.61
CA LEU A 132 -1.70 15.33 1.90
C LEU A 132 -1.91 16.84 1.73
N VAL A 133 -1.08 17.49 0.90
CA VAL A 133 -1.20 18.92 0.58
C VAL A 133 -2.55 19.21 -0.08
N ILE A 134 -2.97 18.40 -1.05
CA ILE A 134 -4.25 18.62 -1.75
C ILE A 134 -5.43 18.45 -0.80
N ILE A 135 -5.40 17.42 0.05
CA ILE A 135 -6.47 17.19 1.03
C ILE A 135 -6.49 18.30 2.09
N ALA A 136 -5.33 18.71 2.59
CA ALA A 136 -5.24 19.83 3.53
C ALA A 136 -5.84 21.11 2.95
N LEU A 137 -5.50 21.44 1.71
CA LEU A 137 -6.10 22.57 0.99
C LEU A 137 -7.61 22.41 0.81
N GLY A 138 -8.07 21.18 0.55
CA GLY A 138 -9.51 20.87 0.46
C GLY A 138 -10.25 21.14 1.77
N PHE A 139 -9.67 20.74 2.91
CA PHE A 139 -10.25 20.98 4.24
C PHE A 139 -10.15 22.46 4.67
N VAL A 140 -9.04 23.15 4.31
CA VAL A 140 -8.91 24.60 4.56
C VAL A 140 -9.94 25.39 3.76
N ALA A 141 -10.22 24.98 2.53
CA ALA A 141 -11.24 25.63 1.71
C ALA A 141 -12.64 25.40 2.31
N LEU A 142 -13.01 24.15 2.56
CA LEU A 142 -14.26 23.72 3.22
C LEU A 142 -14.17 22.23 3.56
N VAL A 143 -14.87 21.78 4.60
CA VAL A 143 -14.89 20.37 5.03
C VAL A 143 -15.41 19.44 3.93
N VAL A 144 -16.46 19.85 3.20
CA VAL A 144 -17.08 19.02 2.14
C VAL A 144 -16.13 18.71 0.99
N PRO A 145 -15.41 19.66 0.38
CA PRO A 145 -14.37 19.38 -0.61
C PRO A 145 -13.27 18.47 -0.07
N GLY A 146 -12.83 18.64 1.18
CA GLY A 146 -11.83 17.79 1.81
C GLY A 146 -12.28 16.33 1.86
N ILE A 147 -13.49 16.06 2.34
CA ILE A 147 -14.08 14.71 2.38
C ILE A 147 -14.22 14.14 0.96
N TRP A 148 -14.68 14.97 0.01
CA TRP A 148 -14.83 14.52 -1.37
C TRP A 148 -13.51 14.11 -2.00
N MET A 149 -12.45 14.90 -1.81
CA MET A 149 -11.11 14.62 -2.30
C MET A 149 -10.49 13.37 -1.67
N THR A 150 -10.73 13.13 -0.36
CA THR A 150 -10.25 11.94 0.35
C THR A 150 -10.77 10.67 -0.32
N ALA A 151 -12.05 10.60 -0.64
CA ALA A 151 -12.62 9.46 -1.34
C ALA A 151 -12.17 9.40 -2.81
N ALA A 152 -12.15 10.54 -3.53
CA ALA A 152 -11.77 10.58 -4.94
C ALA A 152 -10.32 10.12 -5.19
N PHE A 153 -9.40 10.37 -4.26
CA PHE A 153 -7.99 10.03 -4.39
C PHE A 153 -7.56 8.79 -3.59
N SER A 154 -8.49 8.08 -2.96
CA SER A 154 -8.20 6.92 -2.13
C SER A 154 -7.52 5.76 -2.87
N CYS A 155 -7.74 5.64 -4.19
CA CYS A 155 -7.09 4.64 -5.03
C CYS A 155 -5.72 5.07 -5.59
N ALA A 156 -5.19 6.26 -5.23
CA ALA A 156 -3.94 6.76 -5.80
C ALA A 156 -2.72 5.87 -5.47
N ILE A 157 -2.65 5.34 -4.25
CA ILE A 157 -1.58 4.42 -3.84
C ILE A 157 -1.70 3.06 -4.54
N PRO A 158 -2.87 2.38 -4.56
CA PRO A 158 -3.06 1.19 -5.39
C PRO A 158 -2.69 1.41 -6.87
N VAL A 159 -3.09 2.53 -7.47
CA VAL A 159 -2.72 2.90 -8.85
C VAL A 159 -1.20 3.01 -9.01
N LEU A 160 -0.51 3.72 -8.11
CA LEU A 160 0.96 3.82 -8.15
C LEU A 160 1.62 2.43 -8.05
N MET A 161 1.13 1.59 -7.16
CA MET A 161 1.72 0.26 -6.93
C MET A 161 1.41 -0.72 -8.07
N ALA A 162 0.19 -0.70 -8.59
CA ALA A 162 -0.28 -1.59 -9.62
C ALA A 162 0.13 -1.15 -11.04
N GLU A 163 -0.08 0.13 -11.37
CA GLU A 163 0.10 0.65 -12.71
C GLU A 163 1.45 1.38 -12.90
N GLY A 164 2.19 1.64 -11.80
CA GLY A 164 3.46 2.37 -11.84
C GLY A 164 3.33 3.87 -12.09
N ILE A 165 2.10 4.38 -12.20
CA ILE A 165 1.78 5.78 -12.46
C ILE A 165 1.88 6.56 -11.16
N GLY A 166 2.72 7.61 -11.13
CA GLY A 166 2.96 8.40 -9.92
C GLY A 166 2.47 9.85 -10.00
N GLY A 167 2.54 10.53 -8.86
CA GLY A 167 2.27 11.95 -8.73
C GLY A 167 0.85 12.35 -9.16
N TRP A 168 0.72 13.50 -9.82
CA TRP A 168 -0.57 14.02 -10.27
C TRP A 168 -1.35 13.09 -11.20
N LYS A 169 -0.64 12.29 -12.01
CA LYS A 169 -1.28 11.31 -12.91
C LYS A 169 -1.99 10.20 -12.12
N ALA A 170 -1.41 9.72 -11.01
CA ALA A 170 -2.04 8.75 -10.13
C ALA A 170 -3.32 9.29 -9.48
N LEU A 171 -3.33 10.55 -9.04
CA LEU A 171 -4.52 11.22 -8.49
C LEU A 171 -5.63 11.35 -9.53
N LYS A 172 -5.31 11.79 -10.74
CA LYS A 172 -6.28 11.85 -11.84
C LYS A 172 -6.85 10.48 -12.18
N ARG A 173 -5.99 9.47 -12.23
CA ARG A 173 -6.39 8.07 -12.47
C ARG A 173 -7.31 7.56 -11.38
N SER A 174 -6.99 7.80 -10.11
CA SER A 174 -7.84 7.47 -8.96
C SER A 174 -9.21 8.12 -9.07
N ALA A 175 -9.27 9.43 -9.32
CA ALA A 175 -10.52 10.16 -9.49
C ALA A 175 -11.36 9.61 -10.65
N ALA A 176 -10.72 9.22 -11.77
CA ALA A 176 -11.39 8.59 -12.89
C ALA A 176 -11.98 7.22 -12.53
N LEU A 177 -11.27 6.40 -11.75
CA LEU A 177 -11.76 5.11 -11.26
C LEU A 177 -12.94 5.27 -10.28
N VAL A 178 -12.87 6.24 -9.38
CA VAL A 178 -13.90 6.50 -8.35
C VAL A 178 -15.16 7.15 -8.93
N LYS A 179 -15.07 7.88 -10.05
CA LYS A 179 -16.20 8.58 -10.67
C LYS A 179 -17.39 7.64 -10.90
N GLY A 180 -18.55 8.01 -10.38
CA GLY A 180 -19.80 7.23 -10.46
C GLY A 180 -20.02 6.23 -9.32
N ARG A 181 -18.99 5.96 -8.47
CA ARG A 181 -19.12 5.08 -7.29
C ARG A 181 -18.60 5.71 -6.01
N TRP A 182 -18.57 7.02 -5.97
CA TRP A 182 -17.98 7.76 -4.86
C TRP A 182 -18.51 7.33 -3.49
N TRP A 183 -19.81 7.11 -3.33
CA TRP A 183 -20.42 6.70 -2.06
C TRP A 183 -19.96 5.32 -1.57
N VAL A 184 -19.76 4.37 -2.49
CA VAL A 184 -19.26 3.03 -2.12
C VAL A 184 -17.78 3.12 -1.70
N VAL A 185 -16.98 3.87 -2.47
CA VAL A 185 -15.57 4.11 -2.14
C VAL A 185 -15.44 4.84 -0.81
N PHE A 186 -16.21 5.89 -0.60
CA PHE A 186 -16.26 6.61 0.68
C PHE A 186 -16.61 5.66 1.83
N GLY A 187 -17.64 4.83 1.67
CA GLY A 187 -18.04 3.85 2.69
C GLY A 187 -16.94 2.84 3.02
N VAL A 188 -16.25 2.29 2.00
CA VAL A 188 -15.12 1.37 2.22
C VAL A 188 -13.98 2.07 2.97
N VAL A 189 -13.58 3.25 2.52
CA VAL A 189 -12.52 4.04 3.14
C VAL A 189 -12.90 4.39 4.58
N PHE A 190 -14.10 4.93 4.79
CA PHE A 190 -14.59 5.33 6.11
C PHE A 190 -14.62 4.15 7.09
N LEU A 191 -15.21 3.01 6.70
CA LEU A 191 -15.29 1.83 7.55
C LEU A 191 -13.91 1.22 7.83
N SER A 192 -13.02 1.22 6.85
CA SER A 192 -11.65 0.73 7.04
C SER A 192 -10.88 1.56 8.07
N TYR A 193 -10.98 2.89 7.97
CA TYR A 193 -10.36 3.79 8.96
C TYR A 193 -11.07 3.79 10.31
N LEU A 194 -12.39 3.60 10.33
CA LEU A 194 -13.15 3.45 11.59
C LEU A 194 -12.69 2.20 12.35
N LEU A 195 -12.56 1.06 11.67
CA LEU A 195 -12.06 -0.16 12.30
C LEU A 195 -10.62 -0.01 12.80
N ALA A 196 -9.74 0.58 11.98
CA ALA A 196 -8.38 0.89 12.41
C ALA A 196 -8.37 1.87 13.60
N GLY A 197 -9.23 2.88 13.58
CA GLY A 197 -9.39 3.87 14.64
C GLY A 197 -9.89 3.28 15.96
N ILE A 198 -10.78 2.29 15.91
CA ILE A 198 -11.22 1.56 17.11
C ILE A 198 -10.05 0.81 17.76
N VAL A 199 -9.23 0.13 16.95
CA VAL A 199 -8.04 -0.57 17.46
C VAL A 199 -7.05 0.43 18.07
N SER A 200 -6.72 1.49 17.33
CA SER A 200 -5.80 2.52 17.82
C SER A 200 -6.34 3.26 19.05
N GLY A 201 -7.65 3.56 19.07
CA GLY A 201 -8.31 4.20 20.22
C GLY A 201 -8.30 3.32 21.47
N ALA A 202 -8.49 2.01 21.34
CA ALA A 202 -8.36 1.07 22.45
C ALA A 202 -6.93 1.06 23.03
N ILE A 203 -5.92 1.14 22.16
CA ILE A 203 -4.51 1.21 22.55
C ILE A 203 -4.23 2.52 23.29
N VAL A 204 -4.66 3.66 22.73
CA VAL A 204 -4.52 4.97 23.38
C VAL A 204 -5.19 4.97 24.75
N ALA A 205 -6.37 4.39 24.89
CA ALA A 205 -7.06 4.29 26.19
C ALA A 205 -6.24 3.48 27.21
N VAL A 206 -5.57 2.39 26.79
CA VAL A 206 -4.66 1.62 27.65
C VAL A 206 -3.47 2.49 28.08
N VAL A 207 -2.81 3.17 27.14
CA VAL A 207 -1.65 4.04 27.42
C VAL A 207 -2.03 5.12 28.43
N ILE A 208 -3.14 5.84 28.20
CA ILE A 208 -3.61 6.88 29.12
C ILE A 208 -3.98 6.30 30.48
N GLY A 209 -4.62 5.13 30.54
CA GLY A 209 -5.02 4.50 31.79
C GLY A 209 -3.86 4.13 32.72
N PHE A 210 -2.66 3.96 32.19
CA PHE A 210 -1.44 3.66 32.94
C PHE A 210 -0.47 4.84 33.06
N ALA A 211 -0.74 5.96 32.39
CA ALA A 211 0.20 7.08 32.23
C ALA A 211 0.71 7.61 33.57
N ASP A 212 -0.18 7.91 34.51
CA ASP A 212 0.19 8.51 35.83
C ASP A 212 0.93 7.53 36.76
N SER A 213 0.90 6.23 36.45
CA SER A 213 1.61 5.22 37.25
C SER A 213 3.01 4.90 36.71
N MET A 214 3.44 5.53 35.61
CA MET A 214 4.68 5.24 34.92
C MET A 214 5.66 6.41 34.96
N SER A 215 6.95 6.11 34.84
CA SER A 215 7.95 7.13 34.54
C SER A 215 7.78 7.59 33.06
N PRO A 216 8.25 8.80 32.70
CA PRO A 216 8.21 9.28 31.31
C PRO A 216 8.82 8.31 30.31
N VAL A 217 9.91 7.62 30.66
CA VAL A 217 10.53 6.58 29.84
C VAL A 217 9.62 5.36 29.70
N GLY A 218 8.99 4.92 30.80
CA GLY A 218 8.03 3.80 30.79
C GLY A 218 6.81 4.11 29.93
N TYR A 219 6.27 5.31 30.02
CA TYR A 219 5.18 5.80 29.16
C TYR A 219 5.58 5.78 27.69
N THR A 220 6.75 6.35 27.34
CA THR A 220 7.26 6.36 25.96
C THR A 220 7.45 4.94 25.40
N ALA A 221 7.96 4.01 26.23
CA ALA A 221 8.11 2.61 25.83
C ALA A 221 6.77 1.94 25.55
N LEU A 222 5.79 2.13 26.43
CA LEU A 222 4.45 1.57 26.26
C LEU A 222 3.75 2.17 25.03
N ASP A 223 3.78 3.49 24.89
CA ASP A 223 3.15 4.22 23.79
C ASP A 223 3.75 3.78 22.43
N THR A 224 5.07 3.88 22.27
CA THR A 224 5.75 3.50 21.01
C THR A 224 5.55 2.03 20.71
N GLY A 225 5.65 1.14 21.69
CA GLY A 225 5.47 -0.30 21.52
C GLY A 225 4.06 -0.67 21.05
N LEU A 226 3.05 -0.14 21.73
CA LEU A 226 1.65 -0.41 21.40
C LEU A 226 1.24 0.24 20.08
N ASN A 227 1.70 1.46 19.77
CA ASN A 227 1.44 2.11 18.48
C ASN A 227 2.12 1.37 17.32
N THR A 228 3.34 0.85 17.50
CA THR A 228 4.01 -0.01 16.50
C THR A 228 3.20 -1.27 16.23
N LEU A 229 2.70 -1.95 17.26
CA LEU A 229 1.84 -3.12 17.11
C LEU A 229 0.50 -2.78 16.46
N ALA A 230 -0.15 -1.67 16.85
CA ALA A 230 -1.37 -1.21 16.20
C ALA A 230 -1.17 -0.99 14.70
N THR A 231 -0.10 -0.29 14.34
CA THR A 231 0.26 -0.03 12.94
C THR A 231 0.51 -1.32 12.18
N ALA A 232 1.22 -2.29 12.78
CA ALA A 232 1.48 -3.59 12.17
C ALA A 232 0.20 -4.41 11.95
N LEU A 233 -0.82 -4.25 12.80
CA LEU A 233 -2.11 -4.94 12.68
C LEU A 233 -3.06 -4.23 11.70
N THR A 234 -3.14 -2.91 11.76
CA THR A 234 -4.14 -2.14 11.01
C THR A 234 -3.72 -1.83 9.57
N THR A 235 -2.43 -1.60 9.32
CA THR A 235 -1.92 -1.29 7.97
C THR A 235 -2.19 -2.40 6.96
N PRO A 236 -1.93 -3.69 7.22
CA PRO A 236 -2.24 -4.74 6.26
C PRO A 236 -3.73 -4.85 5.93
N PHE A 237 -4.61 -4.58 6.90
CA PHE A 237 -6.06 -4.57 6.67
C PHE A 237 -6.48 -3.42 5.76
N THR A 238 -6.02 -2.19 6.03
CA THR A 238 -6.35 -1.03 5.19
C THR A 238 -5.79 -1.15 3.78
N VAL A 239 -4.60 -1.74 3.63
CA VAL A 239 -4.02 -2.08 2.33
C VAL A 239 -4.87 -3.14 1.61
N ALA A 240 -5.32 -4.18 2.30
CA ALA A 240 -6.19 -5.20 1.69
C ALA A 240 -7.51 -4.58 1.22
N ALA A 241 -8.16 -3.76 2.04
CA ALA A 241 -9.42 -3.11 1.69
C ALA A 241 -9.28 -2.19 0.46
N SER A 242 -8.24 -1.35 0.43
CA SER A 242 -7.99 -0.44 -0.69
C SER A 242 -7.56 -1.18 -1.97
N THR A 243 -6.84 -2.30 -1.86
CA THR A 243 -6.46 -3.14 -3.00
C THR A 243 -7.68 -3.84 -3.61
N VAL A 244 -8.53 -4.47 -2.79
CA VAL A 244 -9.76 -5.12 -3.26
C VAL A 244 -10.69 -4.10 -3.90
N MET A 245 -10.87 -2.93 -3.27
CA MET A 245 -11.65 -1.83 -3.82
C MET A 245 -11.12 -1.35 -5.18
N TYR A 246 -9.81 -1.21 -5.32
CA TYR A 246 -9.17 -0.83 -6.58
C TYR A 246 -9.46 -1.85 -7.70
N PHE A 247 -9.35 -3.15 -7.41
CA PHE A 247 -9.66 -4.20 -8.38
C PHE A 247 -11.15 -4.23 -8.73
N ASP A 248 -12.07 -4.06 -7.76
CA ASP A 248 -13.52 -3.93 -8.04
C ASP A 248 -13.81 -2.77 -9.01
N LEU A 249 -13.17 -1.62 -8.81
CA LEU A 249 -13.34 -0.48 -9.70
C LEU A 249 -12.80 -0.74 -11.10
N ARG A 250 -11.68 -1.47 -11.25
CA ARG A 250 -11.13 -1.86 -12.55
C ARG A 250 -12.00 -2.88 -13.26
N VAL A 251 -12.48 -3.90 -12.55
CA VAL A 251 -13.42 -4.89 -13.11
C VAL A 251 -14.63 -4.19 -13.72
N ARG A 252 -15.21 -3.24 -13.01
CA ARG A 252 -16.42 -2.54 -13.46
C ARG A 252 -16.19 -1.56 -14.60
N LYS A 253 -15.04 -0.92 -14.66
CA LYS A 253 -14.79 0.15 -15.64
C LYS A 253 -14.01 -0.29 -16.85
N GLU A 254 -13.19 -1.31 -16.70
CA GLU A 254 -12.22 -1.73 -17.69
C GLU A 254 -12.39 -3.20 -18.10
N GLY A 255 -13.33 -3.92 -17.49
CA GLY A 255 -13.49 -5.34 -17.78
C GLY A 255 -12.27 -6.19 -17.41
N PHE A 256 -11.57 -5.81 -16.35
CA PHE A 256 -10.31 -6.47 -15.95
C PHE A 256 -10.46 -7.97 -15.70
N ASP A 257 -11.64 -8.43 -15.30
CA ASP A 257 -11.99 -9.85 -15.18
C ASP A 257 -11.97 -10.56 -16.54
N LEU A 258 -12.50 -9.90 -17.57
CA LEU A 258 -12.48 -10.43 -18.95
C LEU A 258 -11.05 -10.46 -19.50
N GLU A 259 -10.26 -9.44 -19.22
CA GLU A 259 -8.85 -9.39 -19.61
C GLU A 259 -8.06 -10.56 -19.01
N LEU A 260 -8.27 -10.86 -17.72
CA LEU A 260 -7.61 -11.99 -17.05
C LEU A 260 -8.08 -13.34 -17.65
N LEU A 261 -9.39 -13.53 -17.85
CA LEU A 261 -9.94 -14.74 -18.43
C LEU A 261 -9.44 -14.99 -19.85
N ALA A 262 -9.35 -13.94 -20.66
CA ALA A 262 -8.86 -14.05 -22.02
C ALA A 262 -7.36 -14.43 -22.07
N ARG A 263 -6.56 -13.88 -21.13
CA ARG A 263 -5.15 -14.27 -20.98
C ARG A 263 -4.99 -15.72 -20.50
N GLU A 264 -5.83 -16.17 -19.56
CA GLU A 264 -5.86 -17.59 -19.13
C GLU A 264 -6.25 -18.52 -20.30
N ALA A 265 -7.11 -18.06 -21.21
CA ALA A 265 -7.49 -18.79 -22.42
C ALA A 265 -6.44 -18.74 -23.55
N GLY A 266 -5.31 -18.04 -23.34
CA GLY A 266 -4.24 -17.92 -24.33
C GLY A 266 -4.53 -16.95 -25.49
N VAL A 267 -5.47 -16.03 -25.30
CA VAL A 267 -5.77 -14.96 -26.27
C VAL A 267 -4.69 -13.90 -26.21
N ASP A 268 -4.10 -13.57 -27.34
CA ASP A 268 -3.00 -12.60 -27.45
C ASP A 268 -3.47 -11.19 -27.05
N SER A 269 -2.61 -10.42 -26.38
CA SER A 269 -2.92 -9.05 -25.93
C SER A 269 -3.36 -8.14 -27.07
N ASP A 270 -2.76 -8.31 -28.26
CA ASP A 270 -3.09 -7.53 -29.44
C ASP A 270 -4.52 -7.83 -29.96
N ALA A 271 -4.98 -9.07 -29.81
CA ALA A 271 -6.35 -9.45 -30.17
C ALA A 271 -7.39 -8.87 -29.19
N LEU A 272 -7.02 -8.70 -27.91
CA LEU A 272 -7.85 -8.07 -26.91
C LEU A 272 -8.00 -6.55 -27.13
N ASP A 273 -6.93 -5.88 -27.52
CA ASP A 273 -6.95 -4.46 -27.87
C ASP A 273 -7.78 -4.18 -29.14
N LEU A 274 -7.68 -5.04 -30.15
CA LEU A 274 -8.52 -4.98 -31.36
C LEU A 274 -10.00 -5.25 -31.07
N ALA A 275 -10.32 -6.08 -30.09
CA ALA A 275 -11.70 -6.36 -29.67
C ALA A 275 -12.30 -5.26 -28.76
N GLY A 276 -11.52 -4.24 -28.40
CA GLY A 276 -11.95 -3.15 -27.49
C GLY A 276 -12.18 -3.60 -26.04
N VAL A 277 -11.75 -4.83 -25.70
CA VAL A 277 -11.88 -5.42 -24.35
C VAL A 277 -10.62 -5.13 -23.53
N GLY A 278 -9.47 -4.97 -24.19
CA GLY A 278 -8.23 -4.50 -23.58
C GLY A 278 -8.29 -2.99 -23.41
N GLY A 279 -8.68 -2.51 -22.25
CA GLY A 279 -8.42 -1.10 -21.93
C GLY A 279 -6.92 -0.87 -21.98
N THR A 280 -6.47 0.30 -22.43
CA THR A 280 -5.07 0.76 -22.42
C THR A 280 -4.51 0.87 -20.98
N ALA A 281 -4.87 -0.05 -20.09
CA ALA A 281 -4.41 -0.07 -18.72
C ALA A 281 -2.96 -0.55 -18.68
N PRO A 282 -2.04 0.23 -18.10
CA PRO A 282 -0.66 -0.19 -17.91
C PRO A 282 -0.60 -1.54 -17.18
N GLN A 283 0.26 -2.42 -17.63
CA GLN A 283 0.51 -3.70 -16.95
C GLN A 283 0.85 -3.46 -15.48
N PRO A 284 0.36 -4.30 -14.55
CA PRO A 284 0.68 -4.14 -13.13
C PRO A 284 2.18 -4.17 -12.90
N SER A 285 2.70 -3.18 -12.21
CA SER A 285 4.14 -3.03 -11.98
C SER A 285 4.78 -4.17 -11.16
N TRP A 286 3.97 -4.96 -10.43
CA TRP A 286 4.45 -6.16 -9.73
C TRP A 286 4.59 -7.39 -10.65
N SER A 287 4.05 -7.35 -11.88
CA SER A 287 4.18 -8.44 -12.85
C SER A 287 5.55 -8.46 -13.53
N ALA A 288 6.34 -7.41 -13.42
CA ALA A 288 7.71 -7.39 -13.89
C ALA A 288 8.65 -8.07 -12.88
N PRO A 289 9.55 -8.99 -13.32
CA PRO A 289 10.63 -9.50 -12.49
C PRO A 289 11.50 -8.38 -11.93
N LEU A 290 11.97 -8.52 -10.69
CA LEU A 290 12.92 -7.58 -10.09
C LEU A 290 14.18 -7.55 -10.95
N GLY A 291 14.49 -6.42 -11.56
CA GLY A 291 15.65 -6.25 -12.45
C GLY A 291 15.28 -6.09 -13.93
N MET A 292 14.08 -6.41 -14.35
CA MET A 292 13.60 -6.21 -15.73
C MET A 292 12.75 -4.94 -15.91
N GLY A 293 12.56 -4.13 -14.87
CA GLY A 293 11.86 -2.85 -14.98
C GLY A 293 12.71 -1.82 -15.74
N GLU A 294 12.11 -1.09 -16.63
CA GLU A 294 12.63 0.06 -17.39
C GLU A 294 13.52 -0.22 -18.62
N THR A 295 14.13 -1.41 -18.78
CA THR A 295 15.02 -1.68 -19.93
C THR A 295 14.48 -2.68 -20.95
N LEU A 296 13.36 -3.35 -20.66
CA LEU A 296 12.72 -4.23 -21.64
C LEU A 296 11.76 -3.42 -22.51
N ASP A 297 11.89 -3.56 -23.80
CA ASP A 297 10.89 -3.10 -24.77
C ASP A 297 9.53 -3.70 -24.42
N ALA A 298 8.46 -3.00 -24.77
CA ALA A 298 7.09 -3.44 -24.48
C ALA A 298 6.83 -4.86 -24.99
N ASP A 299 7.49 -5.25 -26.07
CA ASP A 299 7.42 -6.56 -26.73
C ASP A 299 8.16 -7.69 -25.97
N ASP A 300 9.07 -7.35 -25.05
CA ASP A 300 9.85 -8.31 -24.27
C ASP A 300 9.30 -8.53 -22.85
N ARG A 301 8.08 -8.06 -22.58
CA ARG A 301 7.42 -8.27 -21.28
C ARG A 301 6.52 -9.48 -21.32
N PRO A 302 6.55 -10.36 -20.29
CA PRO A 302 5.59 -11.44 -20.22
C PRO A 302 4.17 -10.88 -20.18
N PRO A 303 3.23 -11.45 -20.94
CA PRO A 303 1.84 -10.97 -20.99
C PRO A 303 1.13 -11.12 -19.65
N PHE A 304 1.72 -11.91 -18.73
CA PHE A 304 1.09 -12.31 -17.49
C PHE A 304 2.15 -12.72 -16.45
N TRP A 305 1.88 -12.54 -15.16
CA TRP A 305 2.77 -13.02 -14.10
C TRP A 305 2.05 -14.01 -13.16
N PRO A 306 2.60 -15.21 -12.91
CA PRO A 306 3.85 -15.73 -13.49
C PRO A 306 3.71 -15.99 -15.00
N PRO A 307 4.78 -15.85 -15.79
CA PRO A 307 4.73 -16.13 -17.21
C PRO A 307 4.35 -17.60 -17.43
N PRO A 308 3.64 -17.93 -18.54
CA PRO A 308 3.29 -19.31 -18.82
C PRO A 308 4.56 -20.17 -18.98
N PRO A 309 4.48 -21.48 -18.66
CA PRO A 309 5.62 -22.37 -18.82
C PRO A 309 6.17 -22.33 -20.26
N GLY A 310 7.48 -22.05 -20.37
CA GLY A 310 8.13 -21.96 -21.68
C GLY A 310 8.08 -20.60 -22.38
N TRP A 311 7.47 -19.59 -21.77
CA TRP A 311 7.51 -18.22 -22.31
C TRP A 311 8.95 -17.68 -22.36
N LYS A 312 9.33 -17.13 -23.52
CA LYS A 312 10.61 -16.45 -23.73
C LYS A 312 10.37 -15.08 -24.35
N PRO A 313 11.17 -14.06 -24.01
CA PRO A 313 11.13 -12.77 -24.67
C PRO A 313 11.27 -12.90 -26.19
N ARG A 314 10.64 -12.01 -26.93
CA ARG A 314 10.70 -12.02 -28.42
C ARG A 314 12.13 -11.82 -28.94
N SER A 315 12.97 -11.08 -28.20
CA SER A 315 14.40 -10.91 -28.47
C SER A 315 15.18 -12.25 -28.45
N GLU A 316 14.79 -13.21 -27.61
CA GLU A 316 15.39 -14.55 -27.60
C GLU A 316 14.80 -15.49 -28.65
N GLN A 317 13.58 -15.24 -29.14
CA GLN A 317 12.91 -16.04 -30.16
C GLN A 317 13.46 -15.75 -31.57
N SER A 318 13.90 -14.50 -31.81
CA SER A 318 14.48 -14.11 -33.13
C SER A 318 15.92 -14.61 -33.33
N GLY A 319 16.65 -14.95 -32.26
CA GLY A 319 18.01 -15.47 -32.34
C GLY A 319 18.14 -16.92 -32.83
N THR A 320 17.04 -17.69 -32.80
CA THR A 320 17.05 -19.12 -33.21
C THR A 320 16.77 -19.33 -34.72
N ASN A 321 16.23 -18.32 -35.42
CA ASN A 321 15.92 -18.44 -36.84
C ASN A 321 17.03 -17.96 -37.81
N GLN A 322 18.14 -17.43 -37.31
CA GLN A 322 19.25 -16.93 -38.16
C GLN A 322 20.39 -17.95 -38.39
N ALA A 323 20.29 -19.17 -37.87
CA ALA A 323 21.39 -20.14 -37.93
C ALA A 323 21.25 -21.18 -39.07
N ASP A 324 20.21 -21.14 -39.92
CA ASP A 324 19.96 -22.20 -40.90
C ASP A 324 19.82 -21.74 -42.38
N ASP A 325 20.30 -20.54 -42.73
CA ASP A 325 20.39 -20.09 -44.13
C ASP A 325 21.85 -19.76 -44.49
N SER A 326 22.67 -20.83 -44.64
CA SER A 326 23.94 -20.80 -45.37
C SER A 326 23.75 -21.60 -46.65
N PRO A 327 23.84 -21.01 -47.85
CA PRO A 327 23.76 -21.76 -49.09
C PRO A 327 25.06 -22.54 -49.32
N GLN A 328 24.91 -23.82 -49.65
CA GLN A 328 25.95 -24.63 -50.24
C GLN A 328 26.14 -24.26 -51.71
#